data_9509aeaf97da4310df0b6077ed528ff5
#
_entry.id   9509aeaf97da4310df0b6077ed528ff5
#
_cell.length_a   1.000
_cell.length_b   1.000
_cell.length_c   1.000
_cell.angle_alpha   90.00
_cell.angle_beta   90.00
_cell.angle_gamma   90.00
#
_symmetry.space_group_name_H-M   'P 1'
#
loop_
_entity.id
_entity.type
_entity.pdbx_description
1 polymer ?
#
loop_
_entity_poly.entity_id
_entity_poly.type
_entity_poly.pdbx_seq_one_letter_code
_entity_poly.pdbx_strand_id
1 'polypeptide(L)'
;IGDIIGIKGTMFKTKVGEVTVLVKDFTVLNKSLRPLPLPKVDSDGKEYDSFTDLEQRYRQRYVDLIVNSQVKDTFIKRTKIINTIRNFLNEKSYLEVETPILQPIPGGATARPFITHHNALDIPLYLRISDELFLKKLIVGGFEAVYEFSRDFRNEGMDKNHNPEFTILELYVAYKDYFWMMELTESLIEKVCVEINGKTKIEYDSKQIDFKAPYDRISMFDAIKKFTGYDVSNMDENELRSVCNDMSIEVDDSMGKG
;
A
#
# COMPACT_ATOMS: atom_id res chain seq x y z
N ILE A 1 -13.43 13.50 -30.07
CA ILE A 1 -12.84 12.43 -29.24
C ILE A 1 -13.14 12.75 -27.77
N GLY A 2 -13.51 11.72 -26.97
CA GLY A 2 -13.84 11.89 -25.55
C GLY A 2 -15.33 12.09 -25.25
N ASP A 3 -16.19 12.26 -26.25
CA ASP A 3 -17.63 12.31 -26.04
C ASP A 3 -18.16 10.93 -25.58
N ILE A 4 -19.14 10.95 -24.69
CA ILE A 4 -19.82 9.72 -24.26
C ILE A 4 -21.08 9.56 -25.10
N ILE A 5 -21.20 8.41 -25.77
CA ILE A 5 -22.33 8.10 -26.63
C ILE A 5 -23.06 6.84 -26.16
N GLY A 6 -24.38 6.85 -26.23
CA GLY A 6 -25.21 5.66 -26.14
C GLY A 6 -25.40 5.07 -27.54
N ILE A 7 -25.22 3.76 -27.69
CA ILE A 7 -25.37 3.10 -28.98
C ILE A 7 -26.39 1.97 -28.89
N LYS A 8 -27.13 1.79 -29.99
CA LYS A 8 -27.97 0.61 -30.24
C LYS A 8 -27.44 -0.11 -31.47
N GLY A 9 -27.23 -1.42 -31.38
CA GLY A 9 -26.67 -2.16 -32.49
C GLY A 9 -26.61 -3.66 -32.25
N THR A 10 -25.95 -4.37 -33.15
CA THR A 10 -25.76 -5.82 -33.09
C THR A 10 -24.27 -6.13 -32.87
N MET A 11 -23.97 -6.99 -31.92
CA MET A 11 -22.61 -7.44 -31.66
C MET A 11 -22.17 -8.44 -32.75
N PHE A 12 -20.94 -8.31 -33.20
CA PHE A 12 -20.28 -9.27 -34.08
C PHE A 12 -18.77 -9.32 -33.76
N LYS A 13 -18.11 -10.36 -34.29
CA LYS A 13 -16.65 -10.46 -34.24
C LYS A 13 -16.08 -10.07 -35.60
N THR A 14 -15.04 -9.23 -35.56
CA THR A 14 -14.28 -8.91 -36.79
C THR A 14 -13.46 -10.13 -37.24
N LYS A 15 -12.90 -10.08 -38.46
CA LYS A 15 -12.03 -11.14 -39.01
C LYS A 15 -10.79 -11.41 -38.15
N VAL A 16 -10.35 -10.42 -37.37
CA VAL A 16 -9.25 -10.53 -36.42
C VAL A 16 -9.66 -10.91 -34.99
N GLY A 17 -10.96 -11.25 -34.82
CA GLY A 17 -11.51 -11.74 -33.54
C GLY A 17 -11.97 -10.66 -32.54
N GLU A 18 -11.92 -9.40 -32.91
CA GLU A 18 -12.34 -8.27 -32.05
C GLU A 18 -13.87 -8.22 -31.94
N VAL A 19 -14.35 -8.07 -30.69
CA VAL A 19 -15.80 -7.91 -30.42
C VAL A 19 -16.18 -6.46 -30.69
N THR A 20 -17.07 -6.27 -31.67
CA THR A 20 -17.46 -4.96 -32.20
C THR A 20 -18.98 -4.83 -32.25
N VAL A 21 -19.47 -3.59 -32.12
CA VAL A 21 -20.91 -3.28 -32.28
C VAL A 21 -21.14 -2.62 -33.63
N LEU A 22 -21.97 -3.26 -34.48
CA LEU A 22 -22.53 -2.62 -35.68
C LEU A 22 -23.63 -1.65 -35.23
N VAL A 23 -23.29 -0.37 -35.17
CA VAL A 23 -24.19 0.68 -34.67
C VAL A 23 -25.30 0.94 -35.67
N LYS A 24 -26.56 0.86 -35.21
CA LYS A 24 -27.78 1.22 -35.98
C LYS A 24 -28.32 2.59 -35.62
N ASP A 25 -28.13 2.98 -34.35
CA ASP A 25 -28.56 4.26 -33.80
C ASP A 25 -27.63 4.69 -32.70
N PHE A 26 -27.41 6.00 -32.53
CA PHE A 26 -26.59 6.55 -31.44
C PHE A 26 -27.14 7.88 -30.91
N THR A 27 -26.90 8.11 -29.65
CA THR A 27 -27.23 9.36 -28.96
C THR A 27 -25.99 9.90 -28.24
N VAL A 28 -25.70 11.19 -28.40
CA VAL A 28 -24.66 11.84 -27.62
C VAL A 28 -25.20 12.07 -26.19
N LEU A 29 -24.62 11.37 -25.21
CA LEU A 29 -25.02 11.45 -23.82
C LEU A 29 -24.31 12.59 -23.10
N ASN A 30 -23.02 12.79 -23.39
CA ASN A 30 -22.22 13.87 -22.84
C ASN A 30 -21.12 14.28 -23.81
N LYS A 31 -20.91 15.58 -23.93
CA LYS A 31 -19.88 16.13 -24.78
C LYS A 31 -18.64 16.48 -23.98
N SER A 32 -17.49 16.00 -24.45
CA SER A 32 -16.21 16.37 -23.85
C SER A 32 -15.87 17.82 -24.19
N LEU A 33 -15.75 18.68 -23.18
CA LEU A 33 -15.41 20.08 -23.36
C LEU A 33 -13.89 20.31 -23.49
N ARG A 34 -13.08 19.33 -23.11
CA ARG A 34 -11.62 19.36 -23.22
C ARG A 34 -11.14 18.09 -23.94
N PRO A 35 -10.14 18.19 -24.83
CA PRO A 35 -9.56 17.02 -25.45
C PRO A 35 -8.87 16.13 -24.40
N LEU A 36 -8.99 14.82 -24.58
CA LEU A 36 -8.21 13.86 -23.79
C LEU A 36 -6.76 13.84 -24.28
N PRO A 37 -5.77 13.79 -23.39
CA PRO A 37 -4.34 13.66 -23.74
C PRO A 37 -4.03 12.22 -24.19
N LEU A 38 -4.57 11.84 -25.34
CA LEU A 38 -4.31 10.53 -25.94
C LEU A 38 -2.97 10.54 -26.68
N PRO A 39 -2.16 9.49 -26.54
CA PRO A 39 -0.90 9.40 -27.25
C PRO A 39 -1.15 9.42 -28.77
N LYS A 40 -0.31 10.17 -29.49
CA LYS A 40 -0.27 10.19 -30.93
C LYS A 40 0.97 9.44 -31.38
N VAL A 41 0.82 8.60 -32.39
CA VAL A 41 1.91 7.85 -32.98
C VAL A 41 2.19 8.45 -34.36
N ASP A 42 3.44 8.79 -34.66
CA ASP A 42 3.84 9.24 -35.98
C ASP A 42 4.03 8.08 -36.96
N SER A 43 4.42 8.43 -38.21
CA SER A 43 4.69 7.44 -39.27
C SER A 43 5.83 6.47 -38.94
N ASP A 44 6.73 6.87 -38.03
CA ASP A 44 7.91 6.09 -37.64
C ASP A 44 7.67 5.29 -36.34
N GLY A 45 6.42 5.27 -35.84
CA GLY A 45 6.01 4.55 -34.62
C GLY A 45 6.38 5.25 -33.33
N LYS A 46 6.83 6.50 -33.35
CA LYS A 46 7.18 7.26 -32.15
C LYS A 46 5.95 7.86 -31.52
N GLU A 47 5.81 7.65 -30.23
CA GLU A 47 4.68 8.14 -29.44
C GLU A 47 4.92 9.57 -28.93
N TYR A 48 3.93 10.45 -29.09
CA TYR A 48 3.92 11.85 -28.64
C TYR A 48 2.68 12.12 -27.78
N ASP A 49 2.75 13.15 -26.98
CA ASP A 49 1.63 13.65 -26.16
C ASP A 49 1.07 12.60 -25.16
N SER A 50 1.85 11.57 -24.83
CA SER A 50 1.43 10.58 -23.83
C SER A 50 1.35 11.22 -22.43
N PHE A 51 0.29 10.89 -21.67
CA PHE A 51 0.06 11.40 -20.32
C PHE A 51 0.94 10.64 -19.32
N THR A 52 2.25 10.97 -19.29
CA THR A 52 3.29 10.24 -18.53
C THR A 52 3.82 10.99 -17.31
N ASP A 53 3.66 12.31 -17.25
CA ASP A 53 4.11 13.10 -16.11
C ASP A 53 3.44 12.65 -14.81
N LEU A 54 4.22 12.22 -13.83
CA LEU A 54 3.72 11.62 -12.60
C LEU A 54 2.88 12.59 -11.77
N GLU A 55 3.29 13.84 -11.67
CA GLU A 55 2.56 14.84 -10.90
C GLU A 55 1.19 15.13 -11.52
N GLN A 56 1.13 15.31 -12.81
CA GLN A 56 -0.13 15.48 -13.53
C GLN A 56 -1.04 14.26 -13.41
N ARG A 57 -0.50 13.06 -13.51
CA ARG A 57 -1.24 11.81 -13.33
C ARG A 57 -1.83 11.67 -11.92
N TYR A 58 -1.12 12.10 -10.90
CA TYR A 58 -1.65 12.13 -9.52
C TYR A 58 -2.70 13.21 -9.33
N ARG A 59 -2.49 14.41 -9.84
CA ARG A 59 -3.44 15.53 -9.73
C ARG A 59 -4.72 15.32 -10.55
N GLN A 60 -4.62 14.65 -11.69
CA GLN A 60 -5.73 14.37 -12.59
C GLN A 60 -5.96 12.85 -12.74
N ARG A 61 -6.12 12.16 -11.62
CA ARG A 61 -6.28 10.71 -11.60
C ARG A 61 -7.44 10.21 -12.48
N TYR A 62 -8.51 10.97 -12.59
CA TYR A 62 -9.65 10.66 -13.46
C TYR A 62 -9.25 10.65 -14.95
N VAL A 63 -8.37 11.54 -15.37
CA VAL A 63 -7.81 11.55 -16.74
C VAL A 63 -6.88 10.35 -16.93
N ASP A 64 -5.98 10.11 -15.97
CA ASP A 64 -5.06 8.97 -15.97
C ASP A 64 -5.80 7.62 -16.10
N LEU A 65 -6.92 7.45 -15.41
CA LEU A 65 -7.78 6.26 -15.52
C LEU A 65 -8.45 6.09 -16.89
N ILE A 66 -8.68 7.18 -17.62
CA ILE A 66 -9.25 7.14 -18.96
C ILE A 66 -8.19 6.75 -20.00
N VAL A 67 -7.00 7.36 -19.93
CA VAL A 67 -5.99 7.24 -20.97
C VAL A 67 -4.98 6.12 -20.74
N ASN A 68 -4.77 5.70 -19.48
CA ASN A 68 -3.83 4.64 -19.08
C ASN A 68 -4.61 3.46 -18.47
N SER A 69 -5.07 2.52 -19.29
CA SER A 69 -5.91 1.41 -18.85
C SER A 69 -5.32 0.56 -17.74
N GLN A 70 -3.98 0.37 -17.73
CA GLN A 70 -3.24 -0.37 -16.69
C GLN A 70 -3.39 0.23 -15.28
N VAL A 71 -3.68 1.53 -15.18
CA VAL A 71 -3.90 2.20 -13.88
C VAL A 71 -5.15 1.67 -13.21
N LYS A 72 -6.22 1.44 -13.98
CA LYS A 72 -7.47 0.85 -13.48
C LYS A 72 -7.23 -0.56 -12.92
N ASP A 73 -6.42 -1.37 -13.59
CA ASP A 73 -6.08 -2.72 -13.13
C ASP A 73 -5.33 -2.69 -11.79
N THR A 74 -4.45 -1.72 -11.59
CA THR A 74 -3.76 -1.52 -10.32
C THR A 74 -4.73 -1.27 -9.17
N PHE A 75 -5.74 -0.42 -9.35
CA PHE A 75 -6.74 -0.15 -8.33
C PHE A 75 -7.67 -1.35 -8.08
N ILE A 76 -8.03 -2.10 -9.12
CA ILE A 76 -8.78 -3.35 -8.99
C ILE A 76 -7.97 -4.39 -8.18
N LYS A 77 -6.67 -4.55 -8.49
CA LYS A 77 -5.77 -5.44 -7.73
C LYS A 77 -5.68 -5.02 -6.27
N ARG A 78 -5.54 -3.72 -5.99
CA ARG A 78 -5.52 -3.19 -4.62
C ARG A 78 -6.78 -3.58 -3.85
N THR A 79 -7.95 -3.44 -4.45
CA THR A 79 -9.22 -3.83 -3.83
C THR A 79 -9.28 -5.34 -3.56
N LYS A 80 -8.82 -6.15 -4.52
CA LYS A 80 -8.74 -7.62 -4.34
C LYS A 80 -7.79 -7.99 -3.20
N ILE A 81 -6.61 -7.36 -3.09
CA ILE A 81 -5.66 -7.58 -2.00
C ILE A 81 -6.34 -7.35 -0.65
N ILE A 82 -6.97 -6.19 -0.46
CA ILE A 82 -7.66 -5.84 0.80
C ILE A 82 -8.75 -6.86 1.12
N ASN A 83 -9.56 -7.25 0.15
CA ASN A 83 -10.61 -8.25 0.35
C ASN A 83 -10.06 -9.63 0.67
N THR A 84 -8.95 -10.04 0.06
CA THR A 84 -8.28 -11.31 0.37
C THR A 84 -7.76 -11.34 1.80
N ILE A 85 -7.13 -10.24 2.25
CA ILE A 85 -6.67 -10.11 3.64
C ILE A 85 -7.85 -10.18 4.61
N ARG A 86 -8.92 -9.44 4.32
CA ARG A 86 -10.14 -9.42 5.13
C ARG A 86 -10.76 -10.81 5.28
N ASN A 87 -10.90 -11.54 4.17
CA ASN A 87 -11.41 -12.92 4.17
C ASN A 87 -10.48 -13.85 4.97
N PHE A 88 -9.17 -13.76 4.79
CA PHE A 88 -8.20 -14.57 5.51
C PHE A 88 -8.28 -14.36 7.03
N LEU A 89 -8.40 -13.12 7.49
CA LEU A 89 -8.52 -12.81 8.92
C LEU A 89 -9.88 -13.26 9.49
N ASN A 90 -10.96 -13.04 8.75
CA ASN A 90 -12.31 -13.49 9.14
C ASN A 90 -12.40 -15.03 9.25
N GLU A 91 -11.78 -15.78 8.31
CA GLU A 91 -11.66 -17.24 8.37
C GLU A 91 -10.90 -17.73 9.63
N LYS A 92 -10.02 -16.89 10.18
CA LYS A 92 -9.29 -17.13 11.44
C LYS A 92 -9.97 -16.55 12.67
N SER A 93 -11.23 -16.14 12.54
CA SER A 93 -12.07 -15.60 13.64
C SER A 93 -11.57 -14.27 14.21
N TYR A 94 -10.81 -13.49 13.44
CA TYR A 94 -10.56 -12.09 13.80
C TYR A 94 -11.82 -11.26 13.55
N LEU A 95 -12.10 -10.32 14.45
CA LEU A 95 -13.18 -9.36 14.31
C LEU A 95 -12.63 -8.06 13.70
N GLU A 96 -13.21 -7.62 12.58
CA GLU A 96 -12.94 -6.27 12.05
C GLU A 96 -13.64 -5.23 12.92
N VAL A 97 -12.91 -4.22 13.35
CA VAL A 97 -13.42 -3.14 14.20
C VAL A 97 -13.06 -1.78 13.64
N GLU A 98 -13.74 -0.74 14.12
CA GLU A 98 -13.44 0.66 13.82
C GLU A 98 -13.20 1.41 15.11
N THR A 99 -12.04 2.07 15.22
CA THR A 99 -11.66 2.85 16.40
C THR A 99 -11.61 4.36 16.08
N PRO A 100 -11.66 5.25 17.09
CA PRO A 100 -11.73 6.69 16.87
C PRO A 100 -10.51 7.25 16.10
N ILE A 101 -10.79 8.02 15.04
CA ILE A 101 -9.78 8.79 14.31
C ILE A 101 -9.37 10.03 15.10
N LEU A 102 -10.34 10.73 15.71
CA LEU A 102 -10.07 11.90 16.54
C LEU A 102 -9.77 11.44 17.98
N GLN A 103 -8.56 11.75 18.43
CA GLN A 103 -8.07 11.29 19.73
C GLN A 103 -7.69 12.47 20.60
N PRO A 104 -7.97 12.42 21.92
CA PRO A 104 -7.56 13.47 22.85
C PRO A 104 -6.05 13.44 23.13
N ILE A 105 -5.42 12.28 22.99
CA ILE A 105 -3.98 12.07 23.21
C ILE A 105 -3.47 11.19 22.08
N PRO A 106 -2.49 11.65 21.29
CA PRO A 106 -1.86 10.81 20.27
C PRO A 106 -0.96 9.75 20.93
N GLY A 107 -0.91 8.55 20.35
CA GLY A 107 -0.08 7.47 20.89
C GLY A 107 -0.03 6.26 19.97
N GLY A 108 0.77 5.25 20.35
CA GLY A 108 0.95 4.02 19.59
C GLY A 108 2.05 4.06 18.52
N ALA A 109 2.61 5.24 18.25
CA ALA A 109 3.73 5.41 17.32
C ALA A 109 4.56 6.65 17.68
N THR A 110 5.80 6.72 17.17
CA THR A 110 6.63 7.92 17.24
C THR A 110 6.45 8.70 15.94
N ALA A 111 5.46 9.60 15.91
CA ALA A 111 5.15 10.43 14.76
C ALA A 111 4.54 11.77 15.21
N ARG A 112 4.65 12.79 14.36
CA ARG A 112 4.03 14.09 14.62
C ARG A 112 2.56 14.05 14.20
N PRO A 113 1.58 14.33 15.08
CA PRO A 113 0.17 14.31 14.74
C PRO A 113 -0.27 15.59 13.99
N PHE A 114 -1.35 15.49 13.23
CA PHE A 114 -2.16 16.66 12.84
C PHE A 114 -3.05 17.05 14.02
N ILE A 115 -3.15 18.35 14.28
CA ILE A 115 -3.94 18.91 15.38
C ILE A 115 -5.18 19.58 14.80
N THR A 116 -6.33 19.33 15.41
CA THR A 116 -7.59 20.01 15.10
C THR A 116 -8.25 20.52 16.38
N HIS A 117 -9.37 21.23 16.27
CA HIS A 117 -10.09 21.80 17.40
C HIS A 117 -11.56 21.39 17.40
N HIS A 118 -12.05 20.92 18.55
CA HIS A 118 -13.48 20.61 18.74
C HIS A 118 -14.21 21.85 19.24
N ASN A 119 -14.91 22.56 18.37
CA ASN A 119 -15.50 23.87 18.65
C ASN A 119 -16.48 23.86 19.84
N ALA A 120 -17.35 22.84 19.94
CA ALA A 120 -18.38 22.80 20.98
C ALA A 120 -17.83 22.50 22.38
N LEU A 121 -16.71 21.77 22.46
CA LEU A 121 -16.04 21.40 23.72
C LEU A 121 -14.86 22.32 24.04
N ASP A 122 -14.45 23.15 23.09
CA ASP A 122 -13.28 24.05 23.19
C ASP A 122 -11.99 23.30 23.59
N ILE A 123 -11.73 22.16 22.97
CA ILE A 123 -10.55 21.32 23.23
C ILE A 123 -9.78 20.99 21.96
N PRO A 124 -8.43 20.84 22.04
CA PRO A 124 -7.66 20.28 20.96
C PRO A 124 -7.93 18.78 20.81
N LEU A 125 -7.98 18.30 19.56
CA LEU A 125 -7.99 16.90 19.20
C LEU A 125 -6.89 16.61 18.18
N TYR A 126 -6.48 15.36 18.10
CA TYR A 126 -5.43 14.90 17.23
C TYR A 126 -5.98 13.86 16.25
N LEU A 127 -5.60 13.95 14.98
CA LEU A 127 -5.81 12.84 14.07
C LEU A 127 -4.86 11.71 14.47
N ARG A 128 -5.35 10.48 14.52
CA ARG A 128 -4.57 9.32 14.98
C ARG A 128 -3.32 9.10 14.13
N ILE A 129 -2.25 8.72 14.79
CA ILE A 129 -0.98 8.30 14.18
C ILE A 129 -0.80 6.78 14.18
N SER A 130 -1.66 6.06 14.93
CA SER A 130 -1.77 4.62 15.07
C SER A 130 -3.08 4.29 15.79
N ASP A 131 -3.64 3.12 15.54
CA ASP A 131 -4.81 2.55 16.22
C ASP A 131 -4.44 1.56 17.34
N GLU A 132 -3.15 1.29 17.54
CA GLU A 132 -2.57 0.35 18.51
C GLU A 132 -3.26 0.37 19.88
N LEU A 133 -3.34 1.54 20.51
CA LEU A 133 -3.82 1.63 21.90
C LEU A 133 -5.30 1.28 22.02
N PHE A 134 -6.11 1.63 21.03
CA PHE A 134 -7.54 1.30 21.02
C PHE A 134 -7.76 -0.19 20.76
N LEU A 135 -7.01 -0.80 19.84
CA LEU A 135 -7.10 -2.23 19.57
C LEU A 135 -6.63 -3.06 20.79
N LYS A 136 -5.57 -2.64 21.47
CA LYS A 136 -5.15 -3.26 22.74
C LYS A 136 -6.21 -3.16 23.84
N LYS A 137 -6.93 -2.04 23.93
CA LYS A 137 -8.06 -1.92 24.87
C LYS A 137 -9.19 -2.90 24.57
N LEU A 138 -9.43 -3.22 23.31
CA LEU A 138 -10.42 -4.23 22.93
C LEU A 138 -9.98 -5.64 23.37
N ILE A 139 -8.70 -5.98 23.24
CA ILE A 139 -8.13 -7.22 23.77
C ILE A 139 -8.30 -7.29 25.30
N VAL A 140 -7.96 -6.21 26.01
CA VAL A 140 -8.19 -6.12 27.47
C VAL A 140 -9.68 -6.25 27.81
N GLY A 141 -10.56 -5.74 26.96
CA GLY A 141 -12.01 -5.85 27.08
C GLY A 141 -12.58 -7.26 26.84
N GLY A 142 -11.72 -8.21 26.42
CA GLY A 142 -12.10 -9.63 26.28
C GLY A 142 -12.29 -10.13 24.85
N PHE A 143 -11.99 -9.32 23.82
CA PHE A 143 -11.90 -9.84 22.45
C PHE A 143 -10.64 -10.67 22.29
N GLU A 144 -10.75 -11.85 21.68
CA GLU A 144 -9.60 -12.73 21.49
C GLU A 144 -8.70 -12.29 20.33
N ALA A 145 -9.30 -11.76 19.25
CA ALA A 145 -8.58 -11.30 18.07
C ALA A 145 -9.36 -10.19 17.37
N VAL A 146 -8.69 -9.08 17.08
CA VAL A 146 -9.26 -7.92 16.38
C VAL A 146 -8.32 -7.42 15.30
N TYR A 147 -8.87 -6.76 14.29
CA TYR A 147 -8.08 -6.03 13.29
C TYR A 147 -8.84 -4.81 12.81
N GLU A 148 -8.12 -3.84 12.28
CA GLU A 148 -8.67 -2.66 11.63
C GLU A 148 -7.90 -2.34 10.35
N PHE A 149 -8.62 -2.10 9.25
CA PHE A 149 -8.09 -1.36 8.11
C PHE A 149 -8.34 0.11 8.35
N SER A 150 -7.32 0.82 8.73
CA SER A 150 -7.44 2.20 9.17
C SER A 150 -6.80 3.21 8.23
N ARG A 151 -7.16 4.47 8.45
CA ARG A 151 -6.45 5.63 7.93
C ARG A 151 -5.71 6.27 9.08
N ASP A 152 -4.39 6.34 8.96
CA ASP A 152 -3.51 7.02 9.88
C ASP A 152 -2.91 8.27 9.26
N PHE A 153 -2.54 9.20 10.11
CA PHE A 153 -2.14 10.54 9.73
C PHE A 153 -0.83 10.92 10.42
N ARG A 154 0.22 11.19 9.65
CA ARG A 154 1.52 11.63 10.17
C ARG A 154 1.91 12.93 9.51
N ASN A 155 2.04 14.00 10.30
CA ASN A 155 2.37 15.35 9.83
C ASN A 155 3.87 15.50 9.62
N GLU A 156 4.39 14.77 8.66
CA GLU A 156 5.81 14.67 8.31
C GLU A 156 6.02 14.93 6.82
N GLY A 157 7.27 14.85 6.37
CA GLY A 157 7.63 15.03 4.97
C GLY A 157 6.96 14.02 4.04
N MET A 158 6.79 14.39 2.80
CA MET A 158 6.18 13.59 1.75
C MET A 158 7.24 13.18 0.73
N ASP A 159 7.32 11.89 0.42
CA ASP A 159 8.21 11.36 -0.60
C ASP A 159 7.54 10.23 -1.41
N LYS A 160 8.33 9.50 -2.19
CA LYS A 160 7.84 8.39 -3.03
C LYS A 160 7.16 7.27 -2.21
N ASN A 161 7.58 7.05 -0.96
CA ASN A 161 7.16 5.95 -0.10
C ASN A 161 6.32 6.41 1.09
N HIS A 162 6.31 7.71 1.39
CA HIS A 162 5.64 8.29 2.55
C HIS A 162 4.60 9.32 2.11
N ASN A 163 3.40 9.16 2.63
CA ASN A 163 2.30 10.10 2.45
C ASN A 163 1.73 10.45 3.83
N PRO A 164 1.36 11.72 4.09
CA PRO A 164 0.82 12.14 5.39
C PRO A 164 -0.46 11.41 5.81
N GLU A 165 -1.21 10.89 4.84
CA GLU A 165 -2.39 10.06 5.04
C GLU A 165 -2.18 8.73 4.32
N PHE A 166 -2.28 7.61 5.04
CA PHE A 166 -2.05 6.29 4.45
C PHE A 166 -2.98 5.24 5.05
N THR A 167 -3.15 4.13 4.35
CA THR A 167 -3.89 2.97 4.84
C THR A 167 -2.94 2.04 5.55
N ILE A 168 -3.27 1.64 6.76
CA ILE A 168 -2.58 0.61 7.53
C ILE A 168 -3.54 -0.54 7.84
N LEU A 169 -3.01 -1.72 8.06
CA LEU A 169 -3.67 -2.83 8.72
C LEU A 169 -2.96 -3.08 10.04
N GLU A 170 -3.66 -2.92 11.15
CA GLU A 170 -3.20 -3.40 12.45
C GLU A 170 -4.07 -4.55 12.93
N LEU A 171 -3.46 -5.51 13.59
CA LEU A 171 -4.15 -6.68 14.13
C LEU A 171 -3.54 -7.10 15.46
N TYR A 172 -4.40 -7.56 16.37
CA TYR A 172 -4.02 -8.00 17.72
C TYR A 172 -4.73 -9.29 18.04
N VAL A 173 -4.01 -10.19 18.71
CA VAL A 173 -4.54 -11.49 19.14
C VAL A 173 -4.00 -11.82 20.54
N ALA A 174 -4.89 -12.30 21.41
CA ALA A 174 -4.55 -12.73 22.76
C ALA A 174 -3.83 -14.09 22.76
N TYR A 175 -2.95 -14.30 23.75
CA TYR A 175 -2.31 -15.58 24.05
C TYR A 175 -1.46 -16.17 22.93
N LYS A 176 -0.92 -15.32 22.04
CA LYS A 176 -0.01 -15.70 20.96
C LYS A 176 1.31 -14.97 21.09
N ASP A 177 2.37 -15.59 20.62
CA ASP A 177 3.72 -15.04 20.60
C ASP A 177 4.12 -14.54 19.20
N TYR A 178 5.34 -14.01 19.10
CA TYR A 178 5.84 -13.49 17.83
C TYR A 178 6.12 -14.60 16.80
N PHE A 179 6.40 -15.85 17.21
CA PHE A 179 6.58 -16.97 16.28
C PHE A 179 5.27 -17.28 15.55
N TRP A 180 4.17 -17.32 16.31
CA TRP A 180 2.85 -17.49 15.75
C TRP A 180 2.50 -16.32 14.79
N MET A 181 2.88 -15.11 15.14
CA MET A 181 2.63 -13.93 14.28
C MET A 181 3.46 -13.97 13.00
N MET A 182 4.69 -14.50 13.03
CA MET A 182 5.48 -14.76 11.83
C MET A 182 4.77 -15.73 10.89
N GLU A 183 4.26 -16.86 11.40
CA GLU A 183 3.53 -17.87 10.60
C GLU A 183 2.24 -17.32 10.01
N LEU A 184 1.50 -16.49 10.78
CA LEU A 184 0.31 -15.79 10.29
C LEU A 184 0.67 -14.87 9.12
N THR A 185 1.71 -14.07 9.27
CA THR A 185 2.17 -13.10 8.27
C THR A 185 2.62 -13.81 6.99
N GLU A 186 3.44 -14.85 7.11
CA GLU A 186 3.90 -15.67 5.98
C GLU A 186 2.72 -16.26 5.20
N SER A 187 1.77 -16.89 5.92
CA SER A 187 0.59 -17.51 5.33
C SER A 187 -0.34 -16.48 4.65
N LEU A 188 -0.49 -15.30 5.26
CA LEU A 188 -1.27 -14.20 4.70
C LEU A 188 -0.68 -13.69 3.39
N ILE A 189 0.63 -13.42 3.37
CA ILE A 189 1.31 -12.90 2.19
C ILE A 189 1.29 -13.92 1.05
N GLU A 190 1.55 -15.21 1.33
CA GLU A 190 1.43 -16.28 0.34
C GLU A 190 0.02 -16.35 -0.24
N LYS A 191 -1.03 -16.36 0.62
CA LYS A 191 -2.44 -16.37 0.20
C LYS A 191 -2.78 -15.21 -0.71
N VAL A 192 -2.35 -13.99 -0.36
CA VAL A 192 -2.56 -12.80 -1.18
C VAL A 192 -1.86 -12.93 -2.53
N CYS A 193 -0.59 -13.37 -2.54
CA CYS A 193 0.16 -13.53 -3.78
C CYS A 193 -0.50 -14.53 -4.73
N VAL A 194 -0.94 -15.67 -4.23
CA VAL A 194 -1.62 -16.70 -5.02
C VAL A 194 -2.97 -16.20 -5.54
N GLU A 195 -3.77 -15.54 -4.71
CA GLU A 195 -5.09 -15.02 -5.09
C GLU A 195 -5.01 -13.98 -6.22
N ILE A 196 -3.97 -13.13 -6.19
CA ILE A 196 -3.82 -12.04 -7.16
C ILE A 196 -3.11 -12.49 -8.44
N ASN A 197 -2.11 -13.37 -8.32
CA ASN A 197 -1.21 -13.73 -9.44
C ASN A 197 -1.35 -15.18 -9.90
N GLY A 198 -2.13 -16.02 -9.20
CA GLY A 198 -2.28 -17.46 -9.49
C GLY A 198 -1.03 -18.31 -9.15
N LYS A 199 0.01 -17.72 -8.57
CA LYS A 199 1.29 -18.37 -8.24
C LYS A 199 2.03 -17.60 -7.15
N THR A 200 2.99 -18.24 -6.46
CA THR A 200 3.82 -17.61 -5.42
C THR A 200 4.99 -16.83 -5.97
N LYS A 201 5.50 -17.21 -7.14
CA LYS A 201 6.66 -16.55 -7.78
C LYS A 201 6.21 -15.43 -8.70
N ILE A 202 6.68 -14.23 -8.44
CA ILE A 202 6.44 -13.05 -9.29
C ILE A 202 7.77 -12.42 -9.72
N GLU A 203 7.72 -11.70 -10.83
CA GLU A 203 8.83 -10.86 -11.27
C GLU A 203 8.55 -9.41 -10.90
N TYR A 204 9.51 -8.76 -10.26
CA TYR A 204 9.48 -7.36 -9.94
C TYR A 204 10.86 -6.73 -10.16
N ASP A 205 10.94 -5.69 -10.97
CA ASP A 205 12.18 -4.99 -11.32
C ASP A 205 13.30 -5.96 -11.74
N SER A 206 12.98 -6.87 -12.69
CA SER A 206 13.87 -7.90 -13.22
C SER A 206 14.40 -8.92 -12.19
N LYS A 207 13.80 -8.94 -10.98
CA LYS A 207 14.11 -9.91 -9.93
C LYS A 207 12.95 -10.87 -9.74
N GLN A 208 13.26 -12.15 -9.58
CA GLN A 208 12.27 -13.13 -9.16
C GLN A 208 12.12 -13.11 -7.63
N ILE A 209 10.90 -12.92 -7.14
CA ILE A 209 10.56 -12.97 -5.72
C ILE A 209 9.61 -14.14 -5.51
N ASP A 210 9.93 -15.03 -4.58
CA ASP A 210 9.07 -16.15 -4.19
C ASP A 210 8.42 -15.85 -2.84
N PHE A 211 7.09 -15.77 -2.84
CA PHE A 211 6.27 -15.53 -1.64
C PHE A 211 5.77 -16.83 -0.99
N LYS A 212 6.37 -17.98 -1.31
CA LYS A 212 6.01 -19.25 -0.71
C LYS A 212 6.54 -19.35 0.72
N ALA A 213 5.65 -19.64 1.67
CA ALA A 213 6.03 -19.91 3.05
C ALA A 213 6.70 -21.32 3.20
N PRO A 214 7.55 -21.55 4.23
CA PRO A 214 7.99 -20.58 5.23
C PRO A 214 9.11 -19.67 4.69
N TYR A 215 9.23 -18.46 5.27
CA TYR A 215 10.32 -17.55 4.97
C TYR A 215 11.55 -17.83 5.84
N ASP A 216 12.74 -17.40 5.39
CA ASP A 216 13.96 -17.47 6.17
C ASP A 216 13.82 -16.67 7.45
N ARG A 217 14.20 -17.30 8.59
CA ARG A 217 14.25 -16.67 9.90
C ARG A 217 15.68 -16.34 10.23
N ILE A 218 16.01 -15.08 10.22
CA ILE A 218 17.35 -14.60 10.44
C ILE A 218 17.34 -13.52 11.53
N SER A 219 18.26 -13.61 12.49
CA SER A 219 18.43 -12.56 13.48
C SER A 219 19.02 -11.29 12.85
N MET A 220 18.83 -10.14 13.52
CA MET A 220 19.45 -8.88 13.07
C MET A 220 20.95 -9.01 12.88
N PHE A 221 21.64 -9.60 13.86
CA PHE A 221 23.11 -9.79 13.81
C PHE A 221 23.53 -10.71 12.66
N ASP A 222 22.83 -11.84 12.48
CA ASP A 222 23.10 -12.76 11.37
C ASP A 222 22.81 -12.11 10.02
N ALA A 223 21.77 -11.29 9.92
CA ALA A 223 21.45 -10.55 8.71
C ALA A 223 22.57 -9.55 8.37
N ILE A 224 23.01 -8.74 9.35
CA ILE A 224 24.14 -7.82 9.16
C ILE A 224 25.37 -8.59 8.68
N LYS A 225 25.73 -9.67 9.37
CA LYS A 225 26.87 -10.49 9.00
C LYS A 225 26.74 -11.08 7.58
N LYS A 226 25.57 -11.62 7.24
CA LYS A 226 25.29 -12.22 5.94
C LYS A 226 25.40 -11.24 4.77
N PHE A 227 24.91 -10.03 4.95
CA PHE A 227 24.79 -9.05 3.86
C PHE A 227 25.94 -8.04 3.80
N THR A 228 26.65 -7.81 4.88
CA THR A 228 27.74 -6.84 4.95
C THR A 228 29.13 -7.50 5.14
N GLY A 229 29.17 -8.72 5.66
CA GLY A 229 30.39 -9.42 6.04
C GLY A 229 30.89 -9.08 7.46
N TYR A 230 30.33 -8.07 8.13
CA TYR A 230 30.72 -7.66 9.47
C TYR A 230 29.94 -8.43 10.53
N ASP A 231 30.64 -9.07 11.49
CA ASP A 231 30.04 -9.67 12.67
C ASP A 231 30.02 -8.67 13.82
N VAL A 232 28.93 -7.95 13.93
CA VAL A 232 28.79 -6.86 14.92
C VAL A 232 28.33 -7.32 16.30
N SER A 233 28.11 -8.61 16.52
CA SER A 233 27.48 -9.16 17.75
C SER A 233 28.25 -8.86 19.02
N ASN A 234 29.59 -8.83 18.96
CA ASN A 234 30.47 -8.61 20.11
C ASN A 234 31.31 -7.31 20.03
N MET A 235 31.06 -6.47 19.04
CA MET A 235 31.78 -5.22 18.85
C MET A 235 31.47 -4.20 19.94
N ASP A 236 32.47 -3.44 20.35
CA ASP A 236 32.27 -2.27 21.19
C ASP A 236 31.79 -1.04 20.36
N GLU A 237 31.55 0.09 21.04
CA GLU A 237 31.04 1.28 20.34
C GLU A 237 32.03 1.84 19.32
N ASN A 238 33.32 1.81 19.61
CA ASN A 238 34.37 2.33 18.73
C ASN A 238 34.50 1.46 17.46
N GLU A 239 34.46 0.14 17.67
CA GLU A 239 34.45 -0.83 16.56
C GLU A 239 33.22 -0.66 15.66
N LEU A 240 32.04 -0.48 16.25
CA LEU A 240 30.80 -0.20 15.51
C LEU A 240 30.87 1.11 14.73
N ARG A 241 31.40 2.18 15.33
CA ARG A 241 31.61 3.47 14.65
C ARG A 241 32.58 3.32 13.47
N SER A 242 33.64 2.48 13.60
CA SER A 242 34.53 2.18 12.48
C SER A 242 33.80 1.48 11.35
N VAL A 243 32.98 0.46 11.64
CA VAL A 243 32.16 -0.23 10.64
C VAL A 243 31.17 0.71 9.96
N CYS A 244 30.51 1.60 10.72
CA CYS A 244 29.62 2.61 10.15
C CYS A 244 30.35 3.54 9.18
N ASN A 245 31.56 3.99 9.53
CA ASN A 245 32.41 4.81 8.64
C ASN A 245 32.78 4.05 7.36
N ASP A 246 33.19 2.78 7.46
CA ASP A 246 33.54 1.94 6.30
C ASP A 246 32.34 1.75 5.36
N MET A 247 31.12 1.70 5.92
CA MET A 247 29.89 1.56 5.17
C MET A 247 29.27 2.90 4.76
N SER A 248 29.90 4.02 5.06
CA SER A 248 29.37 5.39 4.82
C SER A 248 28.01 5.64 5.48
N ILE A 249 27.80 5.08 6.67
CA ILE A 249 26.64 5.32 7.51
C ILE A 249 26.96 6.50 8.45
N GLU A 250 26.13 7.55 8.37
CA GLU A 250 26.27 8.70 9.25
C GLU A 250 25.85 8.34 10.67
N VAL A 251 26.75 8.63 11.64
CA VAL A 251 26.49 8.49 13.07
C VAL A 251 26.86 9.78 13.78
N ASP A 252 26.00 10.25 14.68
CA ASP A 252 26.30 11.40 15.52
C ASP A 252 26.82 10.99 16.91
N ASP A 253 27.35 11.97 17.67
CA ASP A 253 27.94 11.72 18.97
C ASP A 253 26.93 11.30 20.05
N SER A 254 25.62 11.49 19.80
CA SER A 254 24.56 11.09 20.73
C SER A 254 24.14 9.62 20.58
N MET A 255 24.56 8.97 19.50
CA MET A 255 24.24 7.56 19.23
C MET A 255 25.19 6.65 20.00
N GLY A 256 24.64 5.81 20.84
CA GLY A 256 25.35 4.74 21.52
C GLY A 256 25.38 3.44 20.75
N LYS A 257 25.80 2.37 21.41
CA LYS A 257 25.92 1.03 20.84
C LYS A 257 24.59 0.43 20.38
N GLY A 258 23.47 0.81 20.99
CA GLY A 258 22.14 0.24 20.77
C GLY A 258 21.40 0.76 19.55
#